data_df6b372f1405b44d9416490c58d4f781
#
_entry.id   df6b372f1405b44d9416490c58d4f781
#
_cell.length_a   1.000
_cell.length_b   1.000
_cell.length_c   1.000
_cell.angle_alpha   90.00
_cell.angle_beta   90.00
_cell.angle_gamma   90.00
#
_symmetry.space_group_name_H-M   'P 1'
#
loop_
_entity.id
_entity.type
_entity.pdbx_description
1 polymer ?
#
loop_
_entity_poly.entity_id
_entity_poly.type
_entity_poly.pdbx_seq_one_letter_code
_entity_poly.pdbx_strand_id
1 'polypeptide(L)'
;MSAMSDYLENEILDHILSVGAYTMPTNVYVGLATASFNDDNSGTELTGNNYSRKQATFSAASSGTTSNSGAVQFDPATGSWGSVSHFGIFDASSSGNLLIHGAF
;
A
#
# COMPACT_ATOMS: atom_id res chain seq x y z
N MET A 1 -8.93 3.64 -9.50
CA MET A 1 -9.79 3.15 -8.40
C MET A 1 -8.94 2.35 -7.43
N SER A 2 -9.17 2.50 -6.16
CA SER A 2 -8.43 1.78 -5.13
C SER A 2 -9.38 0.89 -4.33
N ALA A 3 -8.83 -0.11 -3.69
CA ALA A 3 -9.59 -1.07 -2.89
C ALA A 3 -8.79 -1.45 -1.64
N MET A 4 -9.50 -1.83 -0.59
CA MET A 4 -8.87 -2.41 0.61
C MET A 4 -8.60 -3.89 0.37
N SER A 5 -7.50 -4.37 0.96
CA SER A 5 -7.22 -5.80 1.01
C SER A 5 -8.19 -6.52 1.95
N ASP A 6 -8.31 -7.83 1.81
CA ASP A 6 -9.12 -8.64 2.74
C ASP A 6 -8.61 -8.48 4.17
N TYR A 7 -7.29 -8.44 4.36
CA TYR A 7 -6.70 -8.22 5.68
C TYR A 7 -7.23 -6.95 6.34
N LEU A 8 -7.17 -5.83 5.62
CA LEU A 8 -7.60 -4.55 6.18
C LEU A 8 -9.11 -4.51 6.41
N GLU A 9 -9.89 -5.05 5.48
CA GLU A 9 -11.34 -5.13 5.64
C GLU A 9 -11.72 -5.89 6.91
N ASN A 10 -11.09 -7.04 7.15
CA ASN A 10 -11.35 -7.83 8.33
C ASN A 10 -10.95 -7.10 9.60
N GLU A 11 -9.79 -6.45 9.60
CA GLU A 11 -9.31 -5.70 10.76
C GLU A 11 -10.24 -4.53 11.10
N ILE A 12 -10.73 -3.81 10.10
CA ILE A 12 -11.63 -2.68 10.31
C ILE A 12 -12.98 -3.16 10.81
N LEU A 13 -13.53 -4.22 10.24
CA LEU A 13 -14.81 -4.77 10.68
C LEU A 13 -14.73 -5.24 12.14
N ASP A 14 -13.68 -5.96 12.49
CA ASP A 14 -13.49 -6.43 13.86
C ASP A 14 -13.33 -5.26 14.83
N HIS A 15 -12.63 -4.22 14.43
CA HIS A 15 -12.43 -3.04 15.27
C HIS A 15 -13.75 -2.28 15.50
N ILE A 16 -14.50 -2.03 14.45
CA ILE A 16 -15.74 -1.26 14.52
C ILE A 16 -16.82 -2.02 15.24
N LEU A 17 -16.87 -3.34 15.08
CA LEU A 17 -17.91 -4.19 15.66
C LEU A 17 -17.51 -4.76 17.02
N SER A 18 -16.46 -4.24 17.64
CA SER A 18 -16.03 -4.57 19.00
C SER A 18 -15.57 -6.02 19.19
N VAL A 19 -15.05 -6.63 18.12
CA VAL A 19 -14.49 -7.98 18.18
C VAL A 19 -13.01 -7.94 18.56
N GLY A 20 -12.25 -7.01 17.99
CA GLY A 20 -10.83 -6.86 18.27
C GLY A 20 -10.31 -5.52 17.78
N ALA A 21 -9.35 -4.96 18.49
CA ALA A 21 -8.77 -3.68 18.12
C ALA A 21 -7.77 -3.84 16.97
N TYR A 22 -7.90 -3.00 15.95
CA TYR A 22 -6.89 -2.88 14.91
C TYR A 22 -5.73 -2.03 15.43
N THR A 23 -4.52 -2.56 15.37
CA THR A 23 -3.34 -1.80 15.75
C THR A 23 -2.85 -1.03 14.53
N MET A 24 -2.96 0.29 14.61
CA MET A 24 -2.51 1.19 13.56
C MET A 24 -1.03 0.96 13.26
N PRO A 25 -0.62 0.83 11.99
CA PRO A 25 0.79 0.71 11.67
C PRO A 25 1.55 1.99 12.04
N THR A 26 2.79 1.82 12.48
CA THR A 26 3.65 2.96 12.81
C THR A 26 3.97 3.78 11.57
N ASN A 27 4.23 3.12 10.45
CA ASN A 27 4.50 3.74 9.17
C ASN A 27 3.82 2.93 8.08
N VAL A 28 3.46 3.59 6.99
CA VAL A 28 2.95 2.91 5.80
C VAL A 28 3.88 3.18 4.61
N TYR A 29 3.91 2.23 3.68
CA TYR A 29 4.88 2.23 2.58
C TYR A 29 4.16 1.97 1.27
N VAL A 30 4.59 2.68 0.22
CA VAL A 30 4.06 2.48 -1.13
C VAL A 30 4.97 1.53 -1.88
N GLY A 31 4.39 0.50 -2.47
CA GLY A 31 5.04 -0.42 -3.38
C GLY A 31 4.44 -0.31 -4.78
N LEU A 32 5.19 -0.74 -5.77
CA LEU A 32 4.81 -0.62 -7.18
C LEU A 32 4.76 -2.00 -7.84
N ALA A 33 3.91 -2.12 -8.85
CA ALA A 33 3.79 -3.36 -9.62
C ALA A 33 3.43 -3.07 -11.07
N THR A 34 3.65 -4.05 -11.93
CA THR A 34 3.28 -3.99 -13.34
C THR A 34 1.92 -4.61 -13.62
N ALA A 35 1.28 -5.15 -12.59
CA ALA A 35 -0.06 -5.73 -12.66
C ALA A 35 -0.77 -5.50 -11.33
N SER A 36 -2.08 -5.72 -11.30
CA SER A 36 -2.88 -5.50 -10.09
C SER A 36 -2.42 -6.38 -8.93
N PHE A 37 -2.34 -5.78 -7.75
CA PHE A 37 -2.31 -6.55 -6.51
C PHE A 37 -3.68 -7.17 -6.28
N ASN A 38 -3.73 -8.27 -5.54
CA ASN A 38 -4.97 -8.96 -5.19
C ASN A 38 -5.32 -8.73 -3.73
N ASP A 39 -6.59 -8.84 -3.40
CA ASP A 39 -7.08 -8.59 -2.03
C ASP A 39 -6.49 -9.57 -1.02
N ASP A 40 -6.03 -10.73 -1.45
CA ASP A 40 -5.44 -11.76 -0.58
C ASP A 40 -3.95 -11.53 -0.28
N ASN A 41 -3.43 -10.34 -0.55
CA ASN A 41 -2.03 -9.97 -0.38
C ASN A 41 -1.09 -10.63 -1.41
N SER A 42 -1.62 -11.21 -2.45
CA SER A 42 -0.81 -11.73 -3.55
C SER A 42 -0.66 -10.67 -4.64
N GLY A 43 0.32 -10.88 -5.50
CA GLY A 43 0.62 -9.97 -6.59
C GLY A 43 2.10 -10.00 -6.90
N THR A 44 2.50 -9.29 -7.94
CA THR A 44 3.89 -9.24 -8.37
C THR A 44 4.44 -7.83 -8.17
N GLU A 45 4.93 -7.59 -6.97
CA GLU A 45 5.63 -6.34 -6.68
C GLU A 45 6.97 -6.33 -7.43
N LEU A 46 7.42 -5.13 -7.83
CA LEU A 46 8.73 -4.96 -8.46
C LEU A 46 9.84 -5.48 -7.57
N THR A 47 10.92 -5.94 -8.19
CA THR A 47 12.14 -6.38 -7.49
C THR A 47 13.37 -6.01 -8.32
N GLY A 48 14.48 -5.75 -7.64
CA GLY A 48 15.76 -5.46 -8.29
C GLY A 48 15.82 -4.07 -8.91
N ASN A 49 16.91 -3.80 -9.58
CA ASN A 49 17.16 -2.53 -10.28
C ASN A 49 16.94 -1.31 -9.39
N ASN A 50 17.38 -1.41 -8.14
CA ASN A 50 17.31 -0.35 -7.13
C ASN A 50 15.87 -0.06 -6.65
N TYR A 51 14.94 -0.97 -6.87
CA TYR A 51 13.59 -0.81 -6.36
C TYR A 51 13.51 -1.10 -4.87
N SER A 52 12.84 -0.24 -4.12
CA SER A 52 12.40 -0.51 -2.75
C SER A 52 11.15 0.31 -2.48
N ARG A 53 10.31 -0.18 -1.58
CA ARG A 53 9.14 0.58 -1.12
C ARG A 53 9.58 1.88 -0.48
N LYS A 54 8.73 2.90 -0.57
CA LYS A 54 8.99 4.19 0.05
C LYS A 54 7.92 4.51 1.07
N GLN A 55 8.36 5.03 2.22
CA GLN A 55 7.43 5.47 3.25
C GLN A 55 6.59 6.62 2.73
N ALA A 56 5.32 6.59 3.06
CA ALA A 56 4.39 7.67 2.69
C ALA A 56 3.71 8.19 3.95
N THR A 57 3.38 9.48 3.94
CA THR A 57 2.59 10.12 4.98
C THR A 57 1.31 10.66 4.35
N PHE A 58 0.22 10.60 5.09
CA PHE A 58 -1.09 11.01 4.59
C PHE A 58 -1.69 12.08 5.48
N SER A 59 -2.52 12.93 4.88
CA SER A 59 -3.30 13.90 5.61
C SER A 59 -4.42 13.22 6.38
N ALA A 60 -4.93 13.88 7.42
CA ALA A 60 -6.12 13.37 8.11
C ALA A 60 -7.28 13.28 7.12
N ALA A 61 -8.06 12.20 7.25
CA ALA A 61 -9.21 12.00 6.38
C ALA A 61 -10.28 13.05 6.64
N SER A 62 -10.93 13.51 5.57
CA SER A 62 -12.02 14.47 5.64
C SER A 62 -13.01 14.13 4.53
N SER A 63 -14.30 14.13 4.87
CA SER A 63 -15.36 13.79 3.92
C SER A 63 -15.14 12.45 3.22
N GLY A 64 -14.60 11.47 3.94
CA GLY A 64 -14.33 10.14 3.41
C GLY A 64 -13.12 10.05 2.49
N THR A 65 -12.27 11.07 2.46
CA THR A 65 -11.14 11.15 1.53
C THR A 65 -9.86 11.49 2.26
N THR A 66 -8.75 10.98 1.77
CA THR A 66 -7.42 11.37 2.20
C THR A 66 -6.46 11.30 1.01
N SER A 67 -5.32 11.95 1.14
CA SER A 67 -4.27 11.93 0.13
C SER A 67 -2.91 12.00 0.82
N ASN A 68 -1.85 11.65 0.07
CA ASN A 68 -0.50 11.80 0.60
C ASN A 68 -0.21 13.28 0.86
N SER A 69 0.42 13.55 2.01
CA SER A 69 0.73 14.91 2.43
C SER A 69 2.02 15.45 1.81
N GLY A 70 2.75 14.62 1.10
CA GLY A 70 3.97 14.98 0.39
C GLY A 70 4.24 14.03 -0.74
N ALA A 71 5.16 14.37 -1.62
CA ALA A 71 5.52 13.50 -2.74
C ALA A 71 6.15 12.20 -2.24
N VAL A 72 5.78 11.09 -2.87
CA VAL A 72 6.42 9.79 -2.65
C VAL A 72 7.37 9.57 -3.82
N GLN A 73 8.66 9.74 -3.56
CA GLN A 73 9.68 9.68 -4.60
C GLN A 73 10.52 8.41 -4.45
N PHE A 74 10.52 7.60 -5.50
CA PHE A 74 11.33 6.38 -5.55
C PHE A 74 12.74 6.71 -6.02
N ASP A 75 13.71 5.90 -5.59
CA ASP A 75 15.08 6.05 -6.04
C ASP A 75 15.18 5.75 -7.53
N PRO A 76 16.15 6.36 -8.25
CA PRO A 76 16.30 6.09 -9.69
C PRO A 76 16.54 4.62 -9.97
N ALA A 77 15.82 4.08 -10.94
CA ALA A 77 16.01 2.71 -11.39
C ALA A 77 17.38 2.54 -12.03
N THR A 78 18.05 1.42 -11.73
CA THR A 78 19.33 1.06 -12.37
C THR A 78 19.14 0.17 -13.59
N GLY A 79 17.90 -0.19 -13.88
CA GLY A 79 17.51 -0.98 -15.03
C GLY A 79 16.00 -0.86 -15.21
N SER A 80 15.44 -1.56 -16.19
CA SER A 80 14.01 -1.48 -16.46
C SER A 80 13.19 -2.11 -15.35
N TRP A 81 12.16 -1.39 -14.90
CA TRP A 81 11.13 -1.92 -14.01
C TRP A 81 9.91 -2.44 -14.78
N GLY A 82 9.90 -2.28 -16.10
CA GLY A 82 8.72 -2.55 -16.91
C GLY A 82 7.72 -1.40 -16.87
N SER A 83 6.49 -1.66 -17.30
CA SER A 83 5.43 -0.67 -17.27
C SER A 83 4.75 -0.69 -15.90
N VAL A 84 5.13 0.23 -15.03
CA VAL A 84 4.55 0.36 -13.70
C VAL A 84 3.13 0.90 -13.85
N SER A 85 2.15 0.12 -13.45
CA SER A 85 0.74 0.44 -13.65
C SER A 85 -0.09 0.44 -12.38
N HIS A 86 0.41 -0.15 -11.29
CA HIS A 86 -0.34 -0.34 -10.06
C HIS A 86 0.51 -0.01 -8.84
N PHE A 87 -0.17 0.34 -7.75
CA PHE A 87 0.49 0.59 -6.48
C PHE A 87 -0.18 -0.21 -5.38
N GLY A 88 0.57 -0.43 -4.30
CA GLY A 88 0.03 -0.97 -3.06
C GLY A 88 0.53 -0.16 -1.88
N ILE A 89 -0.28 -0.08 -0.83
CA ILE A 89 0.13 0.52 0.44
C ILE A 89 0.24 -0.61 1.45
N PHE A 90 1.41 -0.71 2.08
CA PHE A 90 1.78 -1.81 2.97
C PHE A 90 2.09 -1.27 4.37
N ASP A 91 1.98 -2.14 5.35
CA ASP A 91 2.29 -1.78 6.75
C ASP A 91 3.74 -2.03 7.13
N ALA A 92 4.59 -2.44 6.19
CA ALA A 92 6.00 -2.70 6.42
C ALA A 92 6.83 -2.34 5.19
N SER A 93 8.12 -2.07 5.40
CA SER A 93 9.04 -1.75 4.31
C SER A 93 9.36 -2.94 3.41
N SER A 94 9.18 -4.15 3.92
CA SER A 94 9.28 -5.39 3.16
C SER A 94 8.36 -6.42 3.80
N SER A 95 7.86 -7.37 3.01
CA SER A 95 6.85 -8.33 3.49
C SER A 95 5.64 -7.59 4.09
N GLY A 96 5.11 -8.03 5.21
CA GLY A 96 4.00 -7.38 5.87
C GLY A 96 2.68 -7.58 5.15
N ASN A 97 1.71 -6.72 5.47
CA ASN A 97 0.36 -6.85 4.94
C ASN A 97 0.08 -5.76 3.92
N LEU A 98 -0.52 -6.14 2.80
CA LEU A 98 -1.10 -5.18 1.87
C LEU A 98 -2.36 -4.61 2.51
N LEU A 99 -2.49 -3.29 2.51
CA LEU A 99 -3.64 -2.60 3.08
C LEU A 99 -4.59 -2.11 1.99
N ILE A 100 -4.08 -1.35 1.05
CA ILE A 100 -4.85 -0.71 -0.02
C ILE A 100 -4.07 -0.89 -1.32
N HIS A 101 -4.78 -1.06 -2.42
CA HIS A 101 -4.13 -1.16 -3.73
C HIS A 101 -4.99 -0.48 -4.80
N GLY A 102 -4.36 -0.15 -5.92
CA GLY A 102 -5.06 0.49 -7.02
C GLY A 102 -4.20 0.63 -8.25
N ALA A 103 -4.81 1.16 -9.30
CA ALA A 103 -4.14 1.47 -10.56
C ALA A 103 -3.81 2.96 -10.64
N PHE A 104 -2.74 3.27 -11.33
CA PHE A 104 -2.43 4.67 -11.68
C PHE A 104 -3.32 5.18 -12.79
#